data_2dc39d636c60ad5456758299ee3d3ea6
#
_entry.id   2dc39d636c60ad5456758299ee3d3ea6
#
_cell.length_a   1.000
_cell.length_b   1.000
_cell.length_c   1.000
_cell.angle_alpha   90.00
_cell.angle_beta   90.00
_cell.angle_gamma   90.00
#
_symmetry.space_group_name_H-M   'P 1'
#
loop_
_entity.id
_entity.type
_entity.pdbx_description
1 polymer ?
#
loop_
_entity_poly.entity_id
_entity_poly.type
_entity_poly.pdbx_seq_one_letter_code
_entity_poly.pdbx_strand_id
1 'polypeptide(L)'
;MEPRDISAGDLQLVVPNLHMRYSGVTATNRMVAPRLAKLFRAGWLGPNRPEGIGKVGFGGLVKLWRRRSPLIWHARRNNEMIAGVLLRFLGWPFKLVFTSAAQRHHSWTTRWLIGRMDAIIATSEASASFLKRKAIVVWHGVDTDRYMPPADRASAFAATGLPGRHAIGCFGRVRAQKGTDVFVEAMVRLLPDYPDFSAIMVGAITPEQLGFANGLKRRIEAAGLASRFLITGELPIEEVPRWYQRLSIYAFTSRNEGFGLTLLEAMAAGNALVASRAGAAEIVVEDGLTGVLTPPGDVDALVAALEPLMRDPAAAAAMGERGRARILEKFSLDAEANAIGAVYRTLI
;
A
#
# COMPACT_ATOMS: atom_id res chain seq x y z
N MET A 1 -12.86 21.39 -8.64
CA MET A 1 -14.12 21.09 -9.36
C MET A 1 -15.01 20.33 -8.39
N GLU A 2 -16.07 20.96 -7.91
CA GLU A 2 -17.00 20.32 -6.97
C GLU A 2 -17.56 19.02 -7.56
N PRO A 3 -17.71 17.96 -6.76
CA PRO A 3 -18.31 16.72 -7.23
C PRO A 3 -19.76 17.00 -7.60
N ARG A 4 -20.09 16.92 -8.89
CA ARG A 4 -21.47 17.01 -9.36
C ARG A 4 -22.27 15.90 -8.66
N ASP A 5 -23.42 16.25 -8.07
CA ASP A 5 -24.39 15.28 -7.61
C ASP A 5 -24.77 14.38 -8.81
N ILE A 6 -24.31 13.14 -8.75
CA ILE A 6 -24.56 12.17 -9.83
C ILE A 6 -26.03 11.80 -9.75
N SER A 7 -26.80 12.10 -10.79
CA SER A 7 -28.16 11.60 -10.92
C SER A 7 -28.16 10.06 -10.73
N ALA A 8 -29.05 9.56 -9.88
CA ALA A 8 -29.14 8.12 -9.63
C ALA A 8 -29.36 7.31 -10.94
N GLY A 9 -29.98 7.94 -11.97
CA GLY A 9 -30.18 7.34 -13.29
C GLY A 9 -28.90 7.03 -14.07
N ASP A 10 -27.80 7.75 -13.79
CA ASP A 10 -26.56 7.66 -14.57
C ASP A 10 -25.47 6.79 -13.92
N LEU A 11 -25.66 6.37 -12.69
CA LEU A 11 -24.65 5.63 -11.93
C LEU A 11 -24.28 4.30 -12.60
N GLN A 12 -22.99 3.96 -12.67
CA GLN A 12 -22.45 2.71 -13.23
C GLN A 12 -21.79 1.85 -12.18
N LEU A 13 -21.30 2.47 -11.09
CA LEU A 13 -20.53 1.81 -10.05
C LEU A 13 -20.95 2.31 -8.67
N VAL A 14 -21.28 1.39 -7.76
CA VAL A 14 -21.38 1.67 -6.33
C VAL A 14 -20.14 1.09 -5.63
N VAL A 15 -19.46 1.94 -4.89
CA VAL A 15 -18.32 1.58 -4.03
C VAL A 15 -18.80 1.59 -2.57
N PRO A 16 -19.20 0.45 -2.00
CA PRO A 16 -19.63 0.37 -0.62
C PRO A 16 -18.41 0.44 0.32
N ASN A 17 -18.55 1.13 1.44
CA ASN A 17 -17.65 1.08 2.58
C ASN A 17 -18.51 1.08 3.85
N LEU A 18 -19.03 -0.09 4.19
CA LEU A 18 -20.00 -0.29 5.27
C LEU A 18 -19.34 -0.55 6.63
N HIS A 19 -18.09 -0.12 6.81
CA HIS A 19 -17.33 -0.34 8.04
C HIS A 19 -16.94 1.00 8.66
N MET A 20 -17.24 1.18 9.96
CA MET A 20 -16.98 2.43 10.67
C MET A 20 -15.49 2.64 10.97
N ARG A 21 -14.77 1.55 11.29
CA ARG A 21 -13.34 1.65 11.64
C ARG A 21 -12.48 1.83 10.39
N TYR A 22 -11.55 2.78 10.46
CA TYR A 22 -10.52 2.95 9.45
C TYR A 22 -9.56 1.73 9.45
N SER A 23 -9.26 1.18 8.28
CA SER A 23 -8.40 0.00 8.14
C SER A 23 -7.63 0.07 6.82
N GLY A 24 -6.63 -0.81 6.63
CA GLY A 24 -5.90 -0.91 5.36
C GLY A 24 -6.80 -1.09 4.13
N VAL A 25 -7.89 -1.87 4.25
CA VAL A 25 -8.89 -2.03 3.18
C VAL A 25 -9.62 -0.71 2.90
N THR A 26 -9.94 0.07 3.94
CA THR A 26 -10.53 1.41 3.75
C THR A 26 -9.54 2.34 3.07
N ALA A 27 -8.28 2.31 3.47
CA ALA A 27 -7.23 3.15 2.89
C ALA A 27 -7.05 2.87 1.39
N THR A 28 -6.86 1.60 0.98
CA THR A 28 -6.71 1.23 -0.44
C THR A 28 -7.96 1.55 -1.26
N ASN A 29 -9.15 1.32 -0.70
CA ASN A 29 -10.41 1.66 -1.38
C ASN A 29 -10.54 3.17 -1.61
N ARG A 30 -10.18 3.98 -0.61
CA ARG A 30 -10.19 5.46 -0.70
C ARG A 30 -9.19 5.99 -1.72
N MET A 31 -8.06 5.34 -1.91
CA MET A 31 -7.05 5.74 -2.90
C MET A 31 -7.51 5.49 -4.33
N VAL A 32 -8.09 4.31 -4.61
CA VAL A 32 -8.45 3.93 -5.98
C VAL A 32 -9.82 4.46 -6.42
N ALA A 33 -10.77 4.68 -5.49
CA ALA A 33 -12.14 5.08 -5.83
C ALA A 33 -12.23 6.40 -6.61
N PRO A 34 -11.46 7.46 -6.32
CA PRO A 34 -11.45 8.68 -7.14
C PRO A 34 -10.95 8.45 -8.57
N ARG A 35 -9.99 7.52 -8.76
CA ARG A 35 -9.49 7.16 -10.10
C ARG A 35 -10.55 6.37 -10.88
N LEU A 36 -11.26 5.46 -10.22
CA LEU A 36 -12.42 4.78 -10.82
C LEU A 36 -13.55 5.75 -11.17
N ALA A 37 -13.75 6.81 -10.38
CA ALA A 37 -14.75 7.84 -10.67
C ALA A 37 -14.43 8.69 -11.91
N LYS A 38 -13.17 8.71 -12.37
CA LYS A 38 -12.80 9.31 -13.66
C LYS A 38 -13.19 8.42 -14.86
N LEU A 39 -13.24 7.09 -14.64
CA LEU A 39 -13.52 6.10 -15.68
C LEU A 39 -15.00 5.70 -15.77
N PHE A 40 -15.70 5.77 -14.64
CA PHE A 40 -17.09 5.36 -14.48
C PHE A 40 -17.85 6.40 -13.67
N ARG A 41 -19.16 6.55 -13.94
CA ARG A 41 -20.04 7.31 -13.06
C ARG A 41 -20.21 6.53 -11.74
N ALA A 42 -19.32 6.81 -10.80
CA ALA A 42 -19.15 6.07 -9.56
C ALA A 42 -19.68 6.85 -8.35
N GLY A 43 -20.27 6.13 -7.39
CA GLY A 43 -20.73 6.72 -6.14
C GLY A 43 -20.27 5.90 -4.93
N TRP A 44 -19.85 6.61 -3.88
CA TRP A 44 -19.45 6.05 -2.60
C TRP A 44 -20.65 5.89 -1.67
N LEU A 45 -20.81 4.70 -1.11
CA LEU A 45 -21.85 4.39 -0.12
C LEU A 45 -21.23 4.11 1.23
N GLY A 46 -21.49 4.95 2.23
CA GLY A 46 -21.04 4.77 3.61
C GLY A 46 -20.06 5.85 4.11
N PRO A 47 -19.43 5.64 5.28
CA PRO A 47 -18.51 6.58 5.91
C PRO A 47 -17.16 6.68 5.18
N ASN A 48 -16.34 7.67 5.60
CA ASN A 48 -14.99 7.88 5.11
C ASN A 48 -14.88 8.09 3.58
N ARG A 49 -15.85 8.79 2.97
CA ARG A 49 -15.82 9.12 1.55
C ARG A 49 -14.57 9.94 1.21
N PRO A 50 -13.76 9.55 0.21
CA PRO A 50 -12.68 10.40 -0.29
C PRO A 50 -13.23 11.53 -1.15
N GLU A 51 -12.43 12.57 -1.34
CA GLU A 51 -12.70 13.58 -2.37
C GLU A 51 -12.66 12.96 -3.78
N GLY A 52 -13.29 13.61 -4.75
CA GLY A 52 -13.27 13.16 -6.15
C GLY A 52 -14.25 12.03 -6.51
N ILE A 53 -15.09 11.55 -5.58
CA ILE A 53 -16.19 10.62 -5.87
C ILE A 53 -17.51 11.10 -5.26
N GLY A 54 -18.61 10.98 -6.00
CA GLY A 54 -19.95 11.34 -5.54
C GLY A 54 -20.44 10.50 -4.36
N LYS A 55 -21.37 11.03 -3.56
CA LYS A 55 -22.03 10.28 -2.47
C LYS A 55 -23.28 9.58 -3.00
N VAL A 56 -23.46 8.32 -2.62
CA VAL A 56 -24.74 7.61 -2.77
C VAL A 56 -25.37 7.50 -1.39
N GLY A 57 -26.52 8.17 -1.21
CA GLY A 57 -27.34 8.02 -0.01
C GLY A 57 -28.35 6.88 -0.16
N PHE A 58 -29.06 6.56 0.94
CA PHE A 58 -30.08 5.48 0.95
C PHE A 58 -31.19 5.76 -0.07
N GLY A 59 -31.66 7.01 -0.17
CA GLY A 59 -32.66 7.42 -1.18
C GLY A 59 -32.17 7.28 -2.62
N GLY A 60 -30.86 7.53 -2.86
CA GLY A 60 -30.23 7.27 -4.16
C GLY A 60 -30.23 5.77 -4.51
N LEU A 61 -29.93 4.92 -3.50
CA LEU A 61 -29.95 3.47 -3.69
C LEU A 61 -31.35 2.94 -4.05
N VAL A 62 -32.41 3.47 -3.41
CA VAL A 62 -33.82 3.12 -3.73
C VAL A 62 -34.18 3.49 -5.15
N LYS A 63 -33.72 4.66 -5.65
CA LYS A 63 -33.95 5.07 -7.05
C LYS A 63 -33.31 4.13 -8.09
N LEU A 64 -32.29 3.36 -7.70
CA LEU A 64 -31.64 2.36 -8.55
C LEU A 64 -32.43 1.04 -8.63
N TRP A 65 -33.39 0.84 -7.76
CA TRP A 65 -34.29 -0.31 -7.80
C TRP A 65 -35.15 -0.25 -9.08
N ARG A 66 -35.32 -1.34 -9.78
CA ARG A 66 -36.04 -1.42 -11.07
C ARG A 66 -35.32 -0.79 -12.28
N ARG A 67 -34.04 -0.37 -12.13
CA ARG A 67 -33.26 0.02 -13.29
C ARG A 67 -33.05 -1.20 -14.23
N ARG A 68 -33.14 -0.99 -15.53
CA ARG A 68 -32.96 -2.07 -16.53
C ARG A 68 -31.48 -2.35 -16.84
N SER A 69 -30.62 -1.33 -16.73
CA SER A 69 -29.19 -1.48 -17.02
C SER A 69 -28.43 -2.07 -15.83
N PRO A 70 -27.47 -2.97 -16.03
CA PRO A 70 -26.65 -3.52 -14.96
C PRO A 70 -25.81 -2.44 -14.29
N LEU A 71 -25.47 -2.65 -13.04
CA LEU A 71 -24.76 -1.73 -12.15
C LEU A 71 -23.74 -2.51 -11.34
N ILE A 72 -22.51 -2.05 -11.29
CA ILE A 72 -21.46 -2.68 -10.51
C ILE A 72 -21.63 -2.38 -9.02
N TRP A 73 -21.57 -3.41 -8.17
CA TRP A 73 -21.38 -3.33 -6.74
C TRP A 73 -20.05 -3.97 -6.40
N HIS A 74 -19.03 -3.17 -6.01
CA HIS A 74 -17.71 -3.68 -5.76
C HIS A 74 -17.41 -3.77 -4.26
N ALA A 75 -17.58 -4.95 -3.69
CA ALA A 75 -17.32 -5.27 -2.29
C ALA A 75 -15.83 -5.58 -2.05
N ARG A 76 -15.34 -5.23 -0.86
CA ARG A 76 -14.00 -5.56 -0.35
C ARG A 76 -14.03 -6.27 1.00
N ARG A 77 -15.24 -6.45 1.56
CA ARG A 77 -15.49 -7.10 2.86
C ARG A 77 -16.75 -7.96 2.82
N ASN A 78 -16.84 -8.88 3.79
CA ASN A 78 -17.99 -9.79 3.90
C ASN A 78 -19.33 -9.06 4.07
N ASN A 79 -19.39 -8.03 4.93
CA ASN A 79 -20.61 -7.24 5.13
C ASN A 79 -21.07 -6.54 3.85
N GLU A 80 -20.14 -6.10 3.03
CA GLU A 80 -20.41 -5.49 1.72
C GLU A 80 -20.88 -6.52 0.69
N MET A 81 -20.31 -7.75 0.73
CA MET A 81 -20.81 -8.88 -0.09
C MET A 81 -22.23 -9.28 0.33
N ILE A 82 -22.50 -9.39 1.63
CA ILE A 82 -23.82 -9.72 2.17
C ILE A 82 -24.85 -8.69 1.69
N ALA A 83 -24.56 -7.40 1.85
CA ALA A 83 -25.43 -6.33 1.39
C ALA A 83 -25.70 -6.39 -0.10
N GLY A 84 -24.67 -6.60 -0.94
CA GLY A 84 -24.82 -6.73 -2.37
C GLY A 84 -25.66 -7.93 -2.80
N VAL A 85 -25.47 -9.09 -2.17
CA VAL A 85 -26.25 -10.31 -2.42
C VAL A 85 -27.71 -10.11 -2.05
N LEU A 86 -27.97 -9.49 -0.88
CA LEU A 86 -29.33 -9.20 -0.40
C LEU A 86 -30.05 -8.23 -1.34
N LEU A 87 -29.40 -7.12 -1.70
CA LEU A 87 -29.99 -6.13 -2.62
C LEU A 87 -30.30 -6.75 -3.99
N ARG A 88 -29.39 -7.56 -4.52
CA ARG A 88 -29.63 -8.30 -5.79
C ARG A 88 -30.83 -9.25 -5.68
N PHE A 89 -30.94 -9.96 -4.58
CA PHE A 89 -32.10 -10.84 -4.32
C PHE A 89 -33.42 -10.06 -4.27
N LEU A 90 -33.39 -8.83 -3.73
CA LEU A 90 -34.55 -7.93 -3.66
C LEU A 90 -34.82 -7.17 -4.97
N GLY A 91 -34.11 -7.46 -6.05
CA GLY A 91 -34.40 -6.96 -7.42
C GLY A 91 -33.53 -5.79 -7.90
N TRP A 92 -32.45 -5.44 -7.18
CA TRP A 92 -31.47 -4.49 -7.73
C TRP A 92 -30.61 -5.14 -8.83
N PRO A 93 -30.32 -4.46 -9.95
CA PRO A 93 -29.61 -5.04 -11.10
C PRO A 93 -28.07 -5.06 -10.88
N PHE A 94 -27.63 -5.45 -9.68
CA PHE A 94 -26.22 -5.46 -9.34
C PHE A 94 -25.46 -6.64 -9.95
N LYS A 95 -24.36 -6.31 -10.63
CA LYS A 95 -23.23 -7.20 -10.88
C LYS A 95 -22.26 -7.10 -9.72
N LEU A 96 -22.04 -8.20 -9.02
CA LEU A 96 -21.28 -8.24 -7.79
C LEU A 96 -19.82 -8.56 -8.06
N VAL A 97 -18.93 -7.64 -7.70
CA VAL A 97 -17.48 -7.83 -7.77
C VAL A 97 -16.93 -7.87 -6.35
N PHE A 98 -15.97 -8.75 -6.11
CA PHE A 98 -15.28 -8.84 -4.82
C PHE A 98 -13.76 -8.77 -5.02
N THR A 99 -13.06 -7.91 -4.26
CA THR A 99 -11.61 -7.92 -4.19
C THR A 99 -11.14 -8.59 -2.90
N SER A 100 -10.31 -9.64 -3.06
CA SER A 100 -9.63 -10.36 -1.97
C SER A 100 -8.15 -9.96 -1.91
N ALA A 101 -7.71 -9.47 -0.74
CA ALA A 101 -6.30 -9.26 -0.42
C ALA A 101 -5.77 -10.29 0.60
N ALA A 102 -6.59 -11.27 0.99
CA ALA A 102 -6.25 -12.20 2.06
C ALA A 102 -5.37 -13.35 1.55
N GLN A 103 -4.20 -13.51 2.16
CA GLN A 103 -3.31 -14.66 1.95
C GLN A 103 -3.57 -15.75 3.00
N ARG A 104 -4.82 -16.19 3.08
CA ARG A 104 -5.28 -17.27 3.97
C ARG A 104 -6.56 -17.90 3.46
N HIS A 105 -6.83 -19.12 3.89
CA HIS A 105 -8.09 -19.76 3.58
C HIS A 105 -9.28 -19.02 4.18
N HIS A 106 -10.28 -18.80 3.38
CA HIS A 106 -11.53 -18.16 3.77
C HIS A 106 -12.43 -19.13 4.54
N SER A 107 -13.21 -18.57 5.50
CA SER A 107 -14.27 -19.32 6.20
C SER A 107 -15.31 -19.87 5.23
N TRP A 108 -16.10 -20.85 5.66
CA TRP A 108 -17.19 -21.40 4.84
C TRP A 108 -18.18 -20.31 4.37
N THR A 109 -18.56 -19.41 5.27
CA THR A 109 -19.46 -18.29 4.95
C THR A 109 -18.89 -17.36 3.89
N THR A 110 -17.61 -17.01 4.02
CA THR A 110 -16.93 -16.16 3.02
C THR A 110 -16.84 -16.89 1.67
N ARG A 111 -16.52 -18.17 1.65
CA ARG A 111 -16.51 -18.97 0.40
C ARG A 111 -17.88 -19.05 -0.26
N TRP A 112 -18.94 -19.19 0.54
CA TRP A 112 -20.32 -19.18 0.04
C TRP A 112 -20.67 -17.83 -0.61
N LEU A 113 -20.28 -16.69 0.01
CA LEU A 113 -20.45 -15.35 -0.55
C LEU A 113 -19.66 -15.16 -1.84
N ILE A 114 -18.38 -15.57 -1.86
CA ILE A 114 -17.54 -15.54 -3.06
C ILE A 114 -18.18 -16.33 -4.21
N GLY A 115 -18.85 -17.44 -3.90
CA GLY A 115 -19.61 -18.23 -4.87
C GLY A 115 -20.71 -17.47 -5.61
N ARG A 116 -21.19 -16.36 -5.06
CA ARG A 116 -22.26 -15.52 -5.60
C ARG A 116 -21.78 -14.27 -6.33
N MET A 117 -20.47 -14.03 -6.35
CA MET A 117 -19.91 -12.89 -7.08
C MET A 117 -19.85 -13.19 -8.58
N ASP A 118 -20.10 -12.19 -9.41
CA ASP A 118 -19.97 -12.27 -10.87
C ASP A 118 -18.51 -12.24 -11.31
N ALA A 119 -17.67 -11.44 -10.62
CA ALA A 119 -16.22 -11.45 -10.80
C ALA A 119 -15.48 -11.38 -9.46
N ILE A 120 -14.27 -11.95 -9.44
CA ILE A 120 -13.38 -11.91 -8.29
C ILE A 120 -12.05 -11.32 -8.74
N ILE A 121 -11.58 -10.34 -7.99
CA ILE A 121 -10.27 -9.73 -8.13
C ILE A 121 -9.41 -10.21 -6.96
N ALA A 122 -8.17 -10.58 -7.23
CA ALA A 122 -7.14 -10.87 -6.22
C ALA A 122 -6.04 -9.82 -6.33
N THR A 123 -5.51 -9.35 -5.19
CA THR A 123 -4.47 -8.31 -5.21
C THR A 123 -3.06 -8.84 -5.48
N SER A 124 -2.90 -10.16 -5.54
CA SER A 124 -1.65 -10.85 -5.90
C SER A 124 -1.95 -12.29 -6.30
N GLU A 125 -1.01 -12.94 -6.97
CA GLU A 125 -1.05 -14.37 -7.27
C GLU A 125 -1.15 -15.21 -5.99
N ALA A 126 -0.41 -14.78 -4.94
CA ALA A 126 -0.49 -15.41 -3.62
C ALA A 126 -1.90 -15.33 -3.03
N SER A 127 -2.59 -14.17 -3.13
CA SER A 127 -3.97 -14.07 -2.66
C SER A 127 -4.95 -14.84 -3.55
N ALA A 128 -4.67 -14.98 -4.85
CA ALA A 128 -5.48 -15.76 -5.78
C ALA A 128 -5.40 -17.26 -5.48
N SER A 129 -4.25 -17.78 -5.06
CA SER A 129 -4.06 -19.21 -4.76
C SER A 129 -4.91 -19.72 -3.59
N PHE A 130 -5.34 -18.83 -2.68
CA PHE A 130 -6.27 -19.16 -1.58
C PHE A 130 -7.75 -19.16 -1.99
N LEU A 131 -8.05 -18.77 -3.24
CA LEU A 131 -9.41 -18.75 -3.77
C LEU A 131 -9.71 -20.05 -4.52
N LYS A 132 -10.89 -20.65 -4.26
CA LYS A 132 -11.35 -21.85 -4.97
C LYS A 132 -11.96 -21.55 -6.36
N ARG A 133 -12.17 -20.28 -6.66
CA ARG A 133 -12.70 -19.78 -7.94
C ARG A 133 -11.61 -18.98 -8.67
N LYS A 134 -11.65 -19.01 -9.99
CA LYS A 134 -10.76 -18.18 -10.82
C LYS A 134 -10.94 -16.70 -10.43
N ALA A 135 -9.85 -16.05 -10.10
CA ALA A 135 -9.77 -14.62 -9.84
C ALA A 135 -8.90 -13.94 -10.90
N ILE A 136 -9.19 -12.68 -11.17
CA ILE A 136 -8.36 -11.82 -12.01
C ILE A 136 -7.38 -11.12 -11.07
N VAL A 137 -6.09 -11.25 -11.31
CA VAL A 137 -5.08 -10.57 -10.50
C VAL A 137 -5.00 -9.11 -10.94
N VAL A 138 -5.19 -8.20 -9.98
CA VAL A 138 -5.00 -6.77 -10.16
C VAL A 138 -4.17 -6.26 -8.98
N TRP A 139 -2.95 -5.88 -9.24
CA TRP A 139 -2.03 -5.41 -8.22
C TRP A 139 -2.45 -4.05 -7.68
N HIS A 140 -2.13 -3.79 -6.42
CA HIS A 140 -2.34 -2.46 -5.84
C HIS A 140 -1.42 -1.44 -6.50
N GLY A 141 -1.95 -0.25 -6.67
CA GLY A 141 -1.21 0.92 -7.10
C GLY A 141 -0.89 1.89 -5.96
N VAL A 142 0.01 2.80 -6.24
CA VAL A 142 0.39 3.92 -5.37
C VAL A 142 0.07 5.25 -6.05
N ASP A 143 -0.22 6.27 -5.26
CA ASP A 143 -0.42 7.66 -5.74
C ASP A 143 0.94 8.28 -6.06
N THR A 144 1.34 8.23 -7.33
CA THR A 144 2.63 8.70 -7.83
C THR A 144 2.78 10.22 -7.83
N ASP A 145 1.66 10.96 -7.71
CA ASP A 145 1.66 12.42 -7.57
C ASP A 145 1.92 12.81 -6.11
N ARG A 146 1.42 12.01 -5.18
CA ARG A 146 1.62 12.18 -3.74
C ARG A 146 3.00 11.69 -3.29
N TYR A 147 3.44 10.53 -3.77
CA TYR A 147 4.75 9.93 -3.50
C TYR A 147 5.70 10.19 -4.67
N MET A 148 6.19 11.42 -4.75
CA MET A 148 7.12 11.85 -5.78
C MET A 148 8.52 12.13 -5.20
N PRO A 149 9.58 12.03 -5.99
CA PRO A 149 10.92 12.47 -5.57
C PRO A 149 10.90 13.92 -5.13
N PRO A 150 11.78 14.34 -4.21
CA PRO A 150 11.98 15.76 -3.91
C PRO A 150 12.66 16.46 -5.08
N ALA A 151 12.48 17.78 -5.17
CA ALA A 151 13.24 18.60 -6.12
C ALA A 151 14.75 18.55 -5.84
N ASP A 152 15.12 18.55 -4.56
CA ASP A 152 16.49 18.36 -4.09
C ASP A 152 16.50 17.45 -2.85
N ARG A 153 17.10 16.28 -2.98
CA ARG A 153 17.17 15.27 -1.91
C ARG A 153 18.11 15.70 -0.78
N ALA A 154 19.17 16.42 -1.09
CA ALA A 154 20.11 16.89 -0.08
C ALA A 154 19.42 17.88 0.88
N SER A 155 18.69 18.85 0.35
CA SER A 155 17.89 19.78 1.14
C SER A 155 16.77 19.07 1.92
N ALA A 156 16.11 18.09 1.33
CA ALA A 156 15.08 17.30 2.01
C ALA A 156 15.67 16.50 3.18
N PHE A 157 16.86 15.91 3.04
CA PHE A 157 17.56 15.24 4.12
C PHE A 157 18.01 16.24 5.21
N ALA A 158 18.62 17.36 4.84
CA ALA A 158 19.09 18.36 5.79
C ALA A 158 17.99 18.86 6.74
N ALA A 159 16.74 18.91 6.26
CA ALA A 159 15.57 19.26 7.06
C ALA A 159 15.25 18.24 8.19
N THR A 160 15.92 17.08 8.25
CA THR A 160 15.80 16.14 9.37
C THR A 160 16.58 16.57 10.60
N GLY A 161 17.60 17.40 10.43
CA GLY A 161 18.58 17.74 11.47
C GLY A 161 19.54 16.60 11.84
N LEU A 162 19.50 15.47 11.15
CA LEU A 162 20.41 14.34 11.36
C LEU A 162 21.79 14.63 10.74
N PRO A 163 22.88 14.10 11.34
CA PRO A 163 24.21 14.22 10.75
C PRO A 163 24.36 13.37 9.48
N GLY A 164 25.32 13.74 8.64
CA GLY A 164 25.58 13.09 7.36
C GLY A 164 24.89 13.79 6.19
N ARG A 165 24.67 13.04 5.10
CA ARG A 165 24.10 13.54 3.83
C ARG A 165 23.00 12.66 3.29
N HIS A 166 22.86 11.44 3.81
CA HIS A 166 21.97 10.40 3.30
C HIS A 166 21.19 9.74 4.43
N ALA A 167 19.97 9.28 4.13
CA ALA A 167 19.21 8.47 5.07
C ALA A 167 18.81 7.12 4.47
N ILE A 168 18.84 6.10 5.35
CA ILE A 168 18.20 4.80 5.10
C ILE A 168 16.94 4.75 5.95
N GLY A 169 15.79 4.44 5.34
CA GLY A 169 14.50 4.40 6.04
C GLY A 169 13.88 3.03 6.13
N CYS A 170 13.13 2.78 7.23
CA CYS A 170 12.26 1.62 7.39
C CYS A 170 10.93 2.08 7.98
N PHE A 171 9.83 1.97 7.23
CA PHE A 171 8.52 2.50 7.61
C PHE A 171 7.50 1.39 7.87
N GLY A 172 6.69 1.61 8.89
CA GLY A 172 5.66 0.70 9.34
C GLY A 172 5.65 0.57 10.86
N ARG A 173 4.61 -0.07 11.41
CA ARG A 173 4.51 -0.29 12.86
C ARG A 173 5.75 -0.98 13.40
N VAL A 174 6.29 -0.47 14.51
CA VAL A 174 7.49 -1.04 15.15
C VAL A 174 7.12 -2.38 15.81
N ARG A 175 7.49 -3.48 15.16
CA ARG A 175 7.23 -4.84 15.64
C ARG A 175 8.04 -5.87 14.84
N ALA A 176 8.28 -7.04 15.42
CA ALA A 176 9.09 -8.11 14.82
C ALA A 176 8.57 -8.56 13.44
N GLN A 177 7.25 -8.62 13.21
CA GLN A 177 6.69 -8.97 11.90
C GLN A 177 7.14 -8.01 10.78
N LYS A 178 7.37 -6.73 11.12
CA LYS A 178 7.86 -5.71 10.17
C LYS A 178 9.38 -5.71 10.02
N GLY A 179 10.09 -6.57 10.77
CA GLY A 179 11.55 -6.68 10.69
C GLY A 179 12.29 -5.44 11.14
N THR A 180 11.68 -4.62 12.02
CA THR A 180 12.34 -3.41 12.54
C THR A 180 13.56 -3.72 13.38
N ASP A 181 13.63 -4.90 13.98
CA ASP A 181 14.83 -5.46 14.63
C ASP A 181 15.94 -5.80 13.62
N VAL A 182 15.58 -6.39 12.48
CA VAL A 182 16.51 -6.69 11.38
C VAL A 182 17.11 -5.39 10.84
N PHE A 183 16.27 -4.36 10.66
CA PHE A 183 16.72 -3.04 10.23
C PHE A 183 17.70 -2.42 11.24
N VAL A 184 17.33 -2.39 12.53
CA VAL A 184 18.19 -1.82 13.58
C VAL A 184 19.53 -2.54 13.64
N GLU A 185 19.54 -3.89 13.59
CA GLU A 185 20.78 -4.65 13.64
C GLU A 185 21.68 -4.40 12.43
N ALA A 186 21.10 -4.30 11.22
CA ALA A 186 21.86 -3.92 10.02
C ALA A 186 22.44 -2.51 10.14
N MET A 187 21.67 -1.54 10.66
CA MET A 187 22.17 -0.17 10.85
C MET A 187 23.25 -0.09 11.91
N VAL A 188 23.16 -0.85 12.99
CA VAL A 188 24.21 -0.95 14.02
C VAL A 188 25.54 -1.45 13.44
N ARG A 189 25.49 -2.34 12.47
CA ARG A 189 26.72 -2.84 11.81
C ARG A 189 27.27 -1.90 10.75
N LEU A 190 26.41 -1.23 10.00
CA LEU A 190 26.83 -0.42 8.84
C LEU A 190 27.18 1.02 9.20
N LEU A 191 26.38 1.68 10.03
CA LEU A 191 26.56 3.11 10.26
C LEU A 191 27.94 3.52 10.81
N PRO A 192 28.64 2.72 11.66
CA PRO A 192 30.01 3.09 12.10
C PRO A 192 30.96 3.36 10.94
N ASP A 193 30.90 2.57 9.88
CA ASP A 193 31.78 2.65 8.71
C ASP A 193 31.31 3.67 7.65
N TYR A 194 30.08 4.12 7.75
CA TYR A 194 29.45 5.05 6.78
C TYR A 194 28.97 6.33 7.48
N PRO A 195 29.87 7.28 7.82
CA PRO A 195 29.53 8.49 8.58
C PRO A 195 28.56 9.44 7.87
N ASP A 196 28.48 9.38 6.54
CA ASP A 196 27.55 10.18 5.74
C ASP A 196 26.09 9.68 5.79
N PHE A 197 25.81 8.55 6.43
CA PHE A 197 24.48 7.98 6.52
C PHE A 197 23.87 8.07 7.93
N SER A 198 22.57 8.29 7.99
CA SER A 198 21.73 8.19 9.19
C SER A 198 20.55 7.28 8.94
N ALA A 199 19.93 6.75 9.99
CA ALA A 199 18.79 5.86 9.91
C ALA A 199 17.50 6.54 10.37
N ILE A 200 16.38 6.25 9.71
CA ILE A 200 15.06 6.79 10.04
C ILE A 200 14.04 5.65 10.11
N MET A 201 13.36 5.51 11.25
CA MET A 201 12.20 4.65 11.41
C MET A 201 10.94 5.49 11.59
N VAL A 202 9.93 5.26 10.76
CA VAL A 202 8.62 5.91 10.85
C VAL A 202 7.54 4.87 11.10
N GLY A 203 6.78 5.03 12.18
CA GLY A 203 5.63 4.19 12.44
C GLY A 203 5.22 4.07 13.89
N ALA A 204 3.96 3.73 14.11
CA ALA A 204 3.36 3.61 15.42
C ALA A 204 4.06 2.52 16.28
N ILE A 205 4.21 2.83 17.55
CA ILE A 205 4.57 1.88 18.61
C ILE A 205 3.29 1.67 19.45
N THR A 206 2.67 0.50 19.31
CA THR A 206 1.49 0.19 20.11
C THR A 206 1.89 -0.20 21.54
N PRO A 207 0.97 -0.10 22.54
CA PRO A 207 1.28 -0.45 23.93
C PRO A 207 1.89 -1.85 24.07
N GLU A 208 1.40 -2.82 23.29
CA GLU A 208 1.89 -4.22 23.31
C GLU A 208 3.33 -4.35 22.78
N GLN A 209 3.81 -3.38 22.03
CA GLN A 209 5.13 -3.37 21.41
C GLN A 209 6.13 -2.45 22.13
N LEU A 210 5.77 -1.81 23.24
CA LEU A 210 6.66 -0.91 23.98
C LEU A 210 7.94 -1.62 24.46
N GLY A 211 7.82 -2.84 24.98
CA GLY A 211 8.98 -3.62 25.42
C GLY A 211 9.95 -3.91 24.28
N PHE A 212 9.43 -4.30 23.12
CA PHE A 212 10.21 -4.54 21.91
C PHE A 212 10.89 -3.26 21.42
N ALA A 213 10.15 -2.16 21.29
CA ALA A 213 10.68 -0.87 20.85
C ALA A 213 11.78 -0.32 21.78
N ASN A 214 11.60 -0.46 23.11
CA ASN A 214 12.59 -0.08 24.09
C ASN A 214 13.88 -0.94 24.00
N GLY A 215 13.73 -2.22 23.65
CA GLY A 215 14.87 -3.11 23.33
C GLY A 215 15.69 -2.58 22.15
N LEU A 216 15.02 -2.15 21.07
CA LEU A 216 15.68 -1.54 19.91
C LEU A 216 16.40 -0.25 20.26
N LYS A 217 15.77 0.64 21.05
CA LYS A 217 16.41 1.90 21.49
C LYS A 217 17.67 1.62 22.28
N ARG A 218 17.63 0.74 23.29
CA ARG A 218 18.84 0.36 24.04
C ARG A 218 19.95 -0.22 23.15
N ARG A 219 19.58 -0.99 22.13
CA ARG A 219 20.57 -1.53 21.17
C ARG A 219 21.26 -0.45 20.36
N ILE A 220 20.50 0.58 19.93
CA ILE A 220 21.01 1.77 19.22
C ILE A 220 21.93 2.59 20.13
N GLU A 221 21.49 2.84 21.37
CA GLU A 221 22.26 3.59 22.39
C GLU A 221 23.56 2.88 22.74
N ALA A 222 23.52 1.57 22.98
CA ALA A 222 24.70 0.74 23.28
C ALA A 222 25.71 0.73 22.13
N ALA A 223 25.28 0.96 20.89
CA ALA A 223 26.15 1.11 19.73
C ALA A 223 26.67 2.55 19.52
N GLY A 224 26.29 3.52 20.38
CA GLY A 224 26.69 4.93 20.25
C GLY A 224 26.02 5.66 19.09
N LEU A 225 24.91 5.13 18.56
CA LEU A 225 24.27 5.64 17.33
C LEU A 225 23.02 6.50 17.58
N ALA A 226 22.74 6.88 18.84
CA ALA A 226 21.54 7.63 19.20
C ALA A 226 21.38 8.94 18.40
N SER A 227 22.47 9.66 18.11
CA SER A 227 22.45 10.90 17.32
C SER A 227 22.24 10.70 15.83
N ARG A 228 22.44 9.48 15.32
CA ARG A 228 22.32 9.09 13.89
C ARG A 228 21.08 8.24 13.60
N PHE A 229 20.19 8.08 14.58
CA PHE A 229 19.03 7.23 14.45
C PHE A 229 17.76 7.97 14.92
N LEU A 230 16.83 8.22 14.01
CA LEU A 230 15.56 8.88 14.31
C LEU A 230 14.41 7.89 14.31
N ILE A 231 13.67 7.79 15.42
CA ILE A 231 12.41 7.06 15.52
C ILE A 231 11.30 8.08 15.73
N THR A 232 10.50 8.35 14.70
CA THR A 232 9.48 9.41 14.73
C THR A 232 8.23 9.04 15.51
N GLY A 233 7.94 7.75 15.68
CA GLY A 233 6.61 7.29 16.07
C GLY A 233 5.60 7.39 14.92
N GLU A 234 4.31 7.47 15.25
CA GLU A 234 3.23 7.64 14.27
C GLU A 234 3.19 9.08 13.76
N LEU A 235 3.05 9.22 12.48
CA LEU A 235 2.92 10.51 11.79
C LEU A 235 1.55 10.64 11.13
N PRO A 236 1.04 11.88 10.98
CA PRO A 236 -0.10 12.14 10.10
C PRO A 236 0.16 11.60 8.69
N ILE A 237 -0.85 10.97 8.10
CA ILE A 237 -0.70 10.32 6.80
C ILE A 237 -0.26 11.30 5.69
N GLU A 238 -0.60 12.57 5.85
CA GLU A 238 -0.26 13.67 4.94
C GLU A 238 1.24 13.99 4.96
N GLU A 239 1.92 13.73 6.06
CA GLU A 239 3.36 13.99 6.22
C GLU A 239 4.24 12.85 5.73
N VAL A 240 3.72 11.62 5.70
CA VAL A 240 4.48 10.41 5.33
C VAL A 240 5.23 10.55 3.99
N PRO A 241 4.63 11.12 2.91
CA PRO A 241 5.35 11.30 1.65
C PRO A 241 6.63 12.12 1.76
N ARG A 242 6.63 13.16 2.60
CA ARG A 242 7.82 14.00 2.84
C ARG A 242 8.95 13.23 3.50
N TRP A 243 8.63 12.20 4.29
CA TRP A 243 9.65 11.36 4.91
C TRP A 243 10.30 10.40 3.91
N TYR A 244 9.56 9.87 2.93
CA TYR A 244 10.18 9.15 1.81
C TYR A 244 11.10 10.03 0.97
N GLN A 245 10.78 11.31 0.80
CA GLN A 245 11.62 12.28 0.07
C GLN A 245 12.99 12.53 0.73
N ARG A 246 13.09 12.31 2.05
CA ARG A 246 14.31 12.47 2.86
C ARG A 246 15.28 11.29 2.75
N LEU A 247 14.82 10.17 2.17
CA LEU A 247 15.61 8.95 2.08
C LEU A 247 16.38 8.85 0.77
N SER A 248 17.58 8.29 0.83
CA SER A 248 18.31 7.79 -0.35
C SER A 248 18.00 6.31 -0.60
N ILE A 249 17.88 5.53 0.48
CA ILE A 249 17.65 4.09 0.43
C ILE A 249 16.46 3.76 1.34
N TYR A 250 15.61 2.86 0.90
CA TYR A 250 14.53 2.31 1.71
C TYR A 250 14.75 0.81 1.94
N ALA A 251 14.73 0.39 3.20
CA ALA A 251 14.83 -1.00 3.61
C ALA A 251 13.43 -1.53 3.98
N PHE A 252 12.87 -2.38 3.13
CA PHE A 252 11.64 -3.12 3.40
C PHE A 252 11.97 -4.46 4.02
N THR A 253 11.92 -4.53 5.36
CA THR A 253 12.45 -5.67 6.14
C THR A 253 11.36 -6.63 6.66
N SER A 254 10.12 -6.50 6.18
CA SER A 254 8.98 -7.29 6.67
C SER A 254 9.23 -8.80 6.54
N ARG A 255 8.97 -9.55 7.63
CA ARG A 255 8.99 -11.03 7.61
C ARG A 255 7.75 -11.61 6.95
N ASN A 256 6.63 -10.91 7.07
CA ASN A 256 5.36 -11.30 6.46
C ASN A 256 4.52 -10.05 6.15
N GLU A 257 3.96 -10.00 4.96
CA GLU A 257 3.18 -8.85 4.49
C GLU A 257 2.04 -9.31 3.58
N GLY A 258 0.93 -8.58 3.61
CA GLY A 258 -0.19 -8.83 2.69
C GLY A 258 0.15 -8.44 1.25
N PHE A 259 0.59 -7.19 1.05
CA PHE A 259 1.07 -6.68 -0.23
C PHE A 259 2.38 -5.91 -0.04
N GLY A 260 2.43 -4.93 0.88
CA GLY A 260 3.60 -4.11 1.13
C GLY A 260 3.55 -2.76 0.41
N LEU A 261 2.50 -1.98 0.63
CA LEU A 261 2.35 -0.66 0.00
C LEU A 261 3.55 0.26 0.22
N THR A 262 4.23 0.15 1.37
CA THR A 262 5.41 0.97 1.69
C THR A 262 6.57 0.79 0.71
N LEU A 263 6.69 -0.37 0.08
CA LEU A 263 7.71 -0.55 -0.97
C LEU A 263 7.33 0.20 -2.27
N LEU A 264 6.03 0.23 -2.63
CA LEU A 264 5.56 1.04 -3.76
C LEU A 264 5.76 2.53 -3.51
N GLU A 265 5.45 2.97 -2.29
CA GLU A 265 5.61 4.36 -1.85
C GLU A 265 7.07 4.81 -1.91
N ALA A 266 7.99 3.97 -1.44
CA ALA A 266 9.41 4.22 -1.48
C ALA A 266 9.96 4.29 -2.92
N MET A 267 9.60 3.33 -3.76
CA MET A 267 10.01 3.33 -5.18
C MET A 267 9.38 4.51 -5.93
N ALA A 268 8.13 4.86 -5.67
CA ALA A 268 7.48 6.04 -6.24
C ALA A 268 8.21 7.34 -5.87
N ALA A 269 8.74 7.43 -4.65
CA ALA A 269 9.57 8.55 -4.20
C ALA A 269 11.02 8.52 -4.74
N GLY A 270 11.36 7.55 -5.59
CA GLY A 270 12.69 7.43 -6.19
C GLY A 270 13.78 6.98 -5.23
N ASN A 271 13.45 6.23 -4.20
CA ASN A 271 14.43 5.65 -3.28
C ASN A 271 15.00 4.36 -3.86
N ALA A 272 16.30 4.12 -3.70
CA ALA A 272 16.84 2.78 -3.89
C ALA A 272 16.18 1.82 -2.91
N LEU A 273 15.83 0.63 -3.36
CA LEU A 273 15.08 -0.33 -2.55
C LEU A 273 15.92 -1.56 -2.22
N VAL A 274 16.01 -1.93 -0.94
CA VAL A 274 16.37 -3.26 -0.50
C VAL A 274 15.16 -3.87 0.19
N ALA A 275 14.66 -5.00 -0.30
CA ALA A 275 13.41 -5.58 0.16
C ALA A 275 13.55 -7.05 0.50
N SER A 276 13.00 -7.45 1.64
CA SER A 276 12.77 -8.87 1.94
C SER A 276 11.73 -9.46 0.97
N ARG A 277 11.88 -10.75 0.63
CA ARG A 277 10.94 -11.51 -0.21
C ARG A 277 9.63 -11.78 0.55
N ALA A 278 8.89 -10.69 0.82
CA ALA A 278 7.62 -10.72 1.53
C ALA A 278 6.55 -9.89 0.80
N GLY A 279 5.29 -10.30 0.91
CA GLY A 279 4.18 -9.63 0.22
C GLY A 279 4.30 -9.70 -1.30
N ALA A 280 4.30 -8.55 -1.95
CA ALA A 280 4.42 -8.42 -3.41
C ALA A 280 5.86 -8.07 -3.87
N ALA A 281 6.87 -8.15 -2.99
CA ALA A 281 8.22 -7.69 -3.30
C ALA A 281 8.79 -8.36 -4.58
N GLU A 282 8.62 -9.68 -4.75
CA GLU A 282 9.12 -10.42 -5.92
C GLU A 282 8.39 -10.07 -7.22
N ILE A 283 7.20 -9.50 -7.15
CA ILE A 283 6.42 -9.05 -8.33
C ILE A 283 6.82 -7.62 -8.70
N VAL A 284 6.99 -6.78 -7.68
CA VAL A 284 7.24 -5.35 -7.84
C VAL A 284 8.69 -5.08 -8.21
N VAL A 285 9.63 -5.80 -7.59
CA VAL A 285 11.08 -5.58 -7.75
C VAL A 285 11.65 -6.48 -8.83
N GLU A 286 12.36 -5.89 -9.77
CA GLU A 286 13.30 -6.59 -10.65
C GLU A 286 14.65 -6.63 -9.94
N ASP A 287 15.00 -7.81 -9.41
CA ASP A 287 16.15 -8.03 -8.55
C ASP A 287 17.47 -7.60 -9.23
N GLY A 288 18.27 -6.79 -8.55
CA GLY A 288 19.51 -6.19 -9.07
C GLY A 288 19.30 -4.98 -10.01
N LEU A 289 18.09 -4.73 -10.51
CA LEU A 289 17.83 -3.64 -11.45
C LEU A 289 17.04 -2.48 -10.83
N THR A 290 15.87 -2.76 -10.24
CA THR A 290 14.99 -1.75 -9.64
C THR A 290 14.97 -1.81 -8.11
N GLY A 291 15.72 -2.72 -7.53
CA GLY A 291 15.91 -2.97 -6.10
C GLY A 291 16.70 -4.24 -5.90
N VAL A 292 17.01 -4.57 -4.65
CA VAL A 292 17.68 -5.82 -4.26
C VAL A 292 16.75 -6.62 -3.35
N LEU A 293 16.59 -7.91 -3.63
CA LEU A 293 15.75 -8.82 -2.85
C LEU A 293 16.60 -9.66 -1.88
N THR A 294 16.16 -9.74 -0.61
CA THR A 294 16.83 -10.49 0.45
C THR A 294 15.89 -11.52 1.08
N PRO A 295 16.41 -12.59 1.73
CA PRO A 295 15.57 -13.45 2.56
C PRO A 295 14.94 -12.69 3.73
N PRO A 296 13.68 -13.01 4.11
CA PRO A 296 13.03 -12.35 5.25
C PRO A 296 13.73 -12.69 6.58
N GLY A 297 14.04 -11.68 7.37
CA GLY A 297 14.65 -11.84 8.70
C GLY A 297 16.17 -12.05 8.70
N ASP A 298 16.80 -12.04 7.53
CA ASP A 298 18.23 -12.25 7.36
C ASP A 298 18.98 -10.90 7.43
N VAL A 299 19.68 -10.67 8.55
CA VAL A 299 20.46 -9.45 8.78
C VAL A 299 21.69 -9.42 7.89
N ASP A 300 22.37 -10.55 7.69
CA ASP A 300 23.60 -10.63 6.92
C ASP A 300 23.33 -10.33 5.44
N ALA A 301 22.25 -10.89 4.89
CA ALA A 301 21.81 -10.59 3.54
C ALA A 301 21.39 -9.12 3.38
N LEU A 302 20.73 -8.53 4.39
CA LEU A 302 20.36 -7.11 4.38
C LEU A 302 21.60 -6.21 4.38
N VAL A 303 22.59 -6.50 5.21
CA VAL A 303 23.87 -5.77 5.27
C VAL A 303 24.59 -5.87 3.93
N ALA A 304 24.75 -7.07 3.37
CA ALA A 304 25.39 -7.29 2.09
C ALA A 304 24.70 -6.56 0.91
N ALA A 305 23.37 -6.40 0.98
CA ALA A 305 22.60 -5.70 -0.04
C ALA A 305 22.65 -4.16 0.11
N LEU A 306 22.72 -3.64 1.33
CA LEU A 306 22.78 -2.21 1.61
C LEU A 306 24.18 -1.62 1.38
N GLU A 307 25.21 -2.36 1.75
CA GLU A 307 26.60 -1.86 1.73
C GLU A 307 27.05 -1.31 0.37
N PRO A 308 26.85 -1.99 -0.78
CA PRO A 308 27.20 -1.45 -2.08
C PRO A 308 26.48 -0.13 -2.42
N LEU A 309 25.21 0.01 -2.01
CA LEU A 309 24.41 1.21 -2.24
C LEU A 309 24.86 2.38 -1.33
N MET A 310 25.37 2.07 -0.15
CA MET A 310 25.95 3.08 0.75
C MET A 310 27.35 3.53 0.27
N ARG A 311 28.11 2.63 -0.33
CA ARG A 311 29.43 2.92 -0.89
C ARG A 311 29.33 3.78 -2.15
N ASP A 312 28.28 3.58 -2.95
CA ASP A 312 28.02 4.34 -4.19
C ASP A 312 26.58 4.94 -4.17
N PRO A 313 26.40 6.13 -3.58
CA PRO A 313 25.11 6.83 -3.59
C PRO A 313 24.60 7.19 -4.99
N ALA A 314 25.47 7.32 -6.00
CA ALA A 314 25.05 7.59 -7.37
C ALA A 314 24.41 6.33 -8.01
N ALA A 315 24.99 5.15 -7.78
CA ALA A 315 24.38 3.89 -8.19
C ALA A 315 23.03 3.66 -7.47
N ALA A 316 22.92 4.01 -6.18
CA ALA A 316 21.68 3.98 -5.45
C ALA A 316 20.62 4.91 -6.06
N ALA A 317 20.98 6.15 -6.41
CA ALA A 317 20.06 7.09 -7.06
C ALA A 317 19.57 6.55 -8.41
N ALA A 318 20.45 6.02 -9.25
CA ALA A 318 20.10 5.42 -10.54
C ALA A 318 19.17 4.19 -10.39
N MET A 319 19.35 3.36 -9.34
CA MET A 319 18.42 2.27 -9.00
C MET A 319 17.05 2.82 -8.62
N GLY A 320 16.99 3.87 -7.80
CA GLY A 320 15.75 4.53 -7.41
C GLY A 320 14.98 5.11 -8.60
N GLU A 321 15.66 5.71 -9.58
CA GLU A 321 15.05 6.21 -10.81
C GLU A 321 14.42 5.08 -11.65
N ARG A 322 15.13 3.97 -11.83
CA ARG A 322 14.60 2.77 -12.53
C ARG A 322 13.39 2.19 -11.77
N GLY A 323 13.49 2.15 -10.42
CA GLY A 323 12.39 1.72 -9.56
C GLY A 323 11.15 2.59 -9.77
N ARG A 324 11.30 3.91 -9.78
CA ARG A 324 10.20 4.85 -10.02
C ARG A 324 9.60 4.67 -11.43
N ALA A 325 10.41 4.53 -12.45
CA ALA A 325 9.92 4.31 -13.81
C ALA A 325 9.00 3.07 -13.89
N ARG A 326 9.40 1.97 -13.24
CA ARG A 326 8.59 0.76 -13.13
C ARG A 326 7.27 0.99 -12.40
N ILE A 327 7.28 1.77 -11.30
CA ILE A 327 6.06 2.10 -10.57
C ILE A 327 5.10 2.92 -11.43
N LEU A 328 5.59 3.92 -12.14
CA LEU A 328 4.78 4.75 -13.04
C LEU A 328 4.10 3.91 -14.12
N GLU A 329 4.83 2.94 -14.69
CA GLU A 329 4.34 2.06 -15.74
C GLU A 329 3.29 1.06 -15.24
N LYS A 330 3.56 0.35 -14.13
CA LYS A 330 2.82 -0.87 -13.76
C LYS A 330 2.04 -0.79 -12.46
N PHE A 331 2.44 0.07 -11.53
CA PHE A 331 1.91 0.08 -10.17
C PHE A 331 1.39 1.46 -9.73
N SER A 332 0.98 2.30 -10.67
CA SER A 332 0.27 3.54 -10.36
C SER A 332 -1.20 3.27 -10.01
N LEU A 333 -1.84 4.19 -9.27
CA LEU A 333 -3.29 4.11 -9.02
C LEU A 333 -4.10 4.12 -10.32
N ASP A 334 -3.62 4.79 -11.36
CA ASP A 334 -4.29 4.80 -12.66
C ASP A 334 -4.18 3.43 -13.35
N ALA A 335 -3.04 2.73 -13.22
CA ALA A 335 -2.89 1.36 -13.69
C ALA A 335 -3.84 0.40 -12.97
N GLU A 336 -3.93 0.48 -11.62
CA GLU A 336 -4.88 -0.31 -10.82
C GLU A 336 -6.32 -0.02 -11.24
N ALA A 337 -6.70 1.25 -11.35
CA ALA A 337 -8.06 1.65 -11.73
C ALA A 337 -8.44 1.18 -13.15
N ASN A 338 -7.51 1.26 -14.10
CA ASN A 338 -7.72 0.77 -15.47
C ASN A 338 -7.90 -0.75 -15.49
N ALA A 339 -7.09 -1.51 -14.75
CA ALA A 339 -7.20 -2.96 -14.65
C ALA A 339 -8.52 -3.39 -13.98
N ILE A 340 -8.93 -2.73 -12.89
CA ILE A 340 -10.25 -2.94 -12.27
C ILE A 340 -11.36 -2.59 -13.26
N GLY A 341 -11.22 -1.46 -13.96
CA GLY A 341 -12.17 -1.00 -14.97
C GLY A 341 -12.34 -1.98 -16.13
N ALA A 342 -11.28 -2.66 -16.55
CA ALA A 342 -11.35 -3.72 -17.54
C ALA A 342 -12.26 -4.88 -17.06
N VAL A 343 -12.16 -5.27 -15.78
CA VAL A 343 -13.07 -6.27 -15.19
C VAL A 343 -14.52 -5.79 -15.22
N TYR A 344 -14.77 -4.52 -14.88
CA TYR A 344 -16.16 -3.99 -14.90
C TYR A 344 -16.77 -4.01 -16.31
N ARG A 345 -15.98 -3.63 -17.33
CA ARG A 345 -16.46 -3.60 -18.73
C ARG A 345 -16.91 -4.99 -19.25
N THR A 346 -16.44 -6.08 -18.65
CA THR A 346 -16.91 -7.43 -19.00
C THR A 346 -18.28 -7.77 -18.41
N LEU A 347 -18.79 -6.94 -17.48
CA LEU A 347 -20.02 -7.22 -16.73
C LEU A 347 -21.20 -6.29 -17.09
N ILE A 348 -20.90 -5.12 -17.69
CA ILE A 348 -21.89 -4.08 -18.02
C ILE A 348 -21.84 -3.68 -19.49
#